data_00433ae2d98f2e01bbecb8a283b29caf
#
_entry.id   00433ae2d98f2e01bbecb8a283b29caf
#
_cell.length_a   1.000
_cell.length_b   1.000
_cell.length_c   1.000
_cell.angle_alpha   90.00
_cell.angle_beta   90.00
_cell.angle_gamma   90.00
#
_symmetry.space_group_name_H-M   'P 1'
#
loop_
_entity.id
_entity.type
_entity.pdbx_description
1 polymer ?
#
loop_
_entity_poly.entity_id
_entity_poly.type
_entity_poly.pdbx_seq_one_letter_code
_entity_poly.pdbx_strand_id
1 'polypeptide(L)'
;MSRITVGLDFGTHQTKLCIEDKADINNPIYSFFPFEDLEGKKNIILPSIIQINKDNTLSYGFVDKEKCKYGKKFFIGCTPKFPQRIDVPEEPILPEPPMPAILLQNPPRNPLEAIRFKTNYDRAKKSYDTQLVLWKQRTQAQKQKHERQVKEMEKAYQNELKEWYKWQNSSQTNHRLIYRYFKQSTFSDYKWNCYQSSTYLSVWYLSYIIFHLEAKYGQDFAIQMGIPTGSDNFEQKKQKAVSLLLTAYHLVEEVFQGDIQTFLATPIHELESLTTFVQYSSEKKFEFGLLVFPEAYAGLKSLTSQKKIESGMSLMVDIGGGTTDITFFTIENEKPKIYDYSSIPFGLNFIVETANPNLQDKFETSLSLYDIPSKSLTPAIKQYYTNLSMACYNLVNRLKRAFERTEHPVFKLINALKNRTVIYSGGGSTYDELRLPVDKFSDIMHINPKVWEGMTIDEIEKYLPLCPIISTSLGLSISEQDDNVELSTVDDIFKHLEGTYEVVEKPKPRWV
;
A
#
# COMPACT_ATOMS: atom_id res chain seq x y z
N MET A 1 18.79 4.43 23.35
CA MET A 1 17.42 4.01 22.97
C MET A 1 16.49 4.58 24.02
N SER A 2 15.41 5.24 23.60
CA SER A 2 14.39 5.73 24.51
C SER A 2 13.76 4.58 25.30
N ARG A 3 13.34 4.83 26.52
CA ARG A 3 12.61 3.86 27.34
C ARG A 3 11.28 3.45 26.70
N ILE A 4 10.62 4.42 26.07
CA ILE A 4 9.31 4.25 25.45
C ILE A 4 9.46 4.16 23.93
N THR A 5 8.91 3.12 23.33
CA THR A 5 8.77 3.00 21.88
C THR A 5 7.30 2.99 21.49
N VAL A 6 6.92 3.88 20.60
CA VAL A 6 5.56 4.04 20.10
C VAL A 6 5.45 3.40 18.71
N GLY A 7 4.71 2.33 18.59
CA GLY A 7 4.32 1.75 17.32
C GLY A 7 3.08 2.45 16.77
N LEU A 8 3.27 3.33 15.79
CA LEU A 8 2.23 4.14 15.18
C LEU A 8 1.74 3.50 13.88
N ASP A 9 0.61 2.82 13.92
CA ASP A 9 -0.15 2.43 12.74
C ASP A 9 -1.07 3.58 12.32
N PHE A 10 -0.54 4.47 11.48
CA PHE A 10 -1.29 5.56 10.88
C PHE A 10 -2.15 5.02 9.73
N GLY A 11 -3.34 4.48 10.04
CA GLY A 11 -4.22 3.85 9.06
C GLY A 11 -5.06 4.84 8.26
N THR A 12 -5.55 4.43 7.08
CA THR A 12 -6.42 5.25 6.22
C THR A 12 -7.75 5.59 6.90
N HIS A 13 -8.29 4.67 7.70
CA HIS A 13 -9.55 4.83 8.44
C HIS A 13 -9.35 5.00 9.94
N GLN A 14 -8.38 4.33 10.47
CA GLN A 14 -8.20 4.15 11.91
C GLN A 14 -6.73 4.14 12.23
N THR A 15 -6.35 4.93 13.20
CA THR A 15 -5.00 4.96 13.75
C THR A 15 -4.96 4.23 15.09
N LYS A 16 -3.90 3.48 15.34
CA LYS A 16 -3.67 2.75 16.58
C LYS A 16 -2.24 2.96 17.03
N LEU A 17 -2.07 3.07 18.33
CA LEU A 17 -0.76 3.22 18.96
C LEU A 17 -0.56 2.05 19.92
N CYS A 18 0.50 1.31 19.72
CA CYS A 18 0.99 0.36 20.72
C CYS A 18 2.26 0.91 21.36
N ILE A 19 2.36 0.81 22.65
CA ILE A 19 3.46 1.33 23.44
C ILE A 19 4.25 0.18 24.02
N GLU A 20 5.54 0.16 23.77
CA GLU A 20 6.50 -0.69 24.47
C GLU A 20 7.19 0.14 25.55
N ASP A 21 7.02 -0.24 26.82
CA ASP A 21 7.77 0.33 27.95
C ASP A 21 8.87 -0.63 28.39
N LYS A 22 10.11 -0.21 28.25
CA LYS A 22 11.33 -0.95 28.64
C LYS A 22 11.86 -0.52 30.01
N ALA A 23 10.99 -0.23 30.94
CA ALA A 23 11.43 -0.03 32.34
C ALA A 23 12.25 -1.23 32.84
N ASP A 24 11.88 -2.44 32.42
CA ASP A 24 12.70 -3.65 32.48
C ASP A 24 13.04 -4.10 31.05
N ILE A 25 14.31 -4.02 30.67
CA ILE A 25 14.79 -4.39 29.32
C ILE A 25 14.51 -5.87 29.00
N ASN A 26 14.53 -6.74 30.03
CA ASN A 26 14.33 -8.17 29.85
C ASN A 26 12.83 -8.55 29.74
N ASN A 27 11.95 -7.70 30.26
CA ASN A 27 10.51 -7.92 30.27
C ASN A 27 9.78 -6.63 29.87
N PRO A 28 9.79 -6.25 28.58
CA PRO A 28 9.08 -5.07 28.11
C PRO A 28 7.57 -5.23 28.27
N ILE A 29 6.89 -4.17 28.65
CA ILE A 29 5.44 -4.13 28.81
C ILE A 29 4.83 -3.49 27.57
N TYR A 30 3.83 -4.17 26.97
CA TYR A 30 3.08 -3.68 25.83
C TYR A 30 1.69 -3.21 26.25
N SER A 31 1.29 -2.04 25.79
CA SER A 31 -0.05 -1.49 26.04
C SER A 31 -0.54 -0.69 24.85
N PHE A 32 -1.87 -0.59 24.67
CA PHE A 32 -2.45 0.30 23.66
C PHE A 32 -2.77 1.65 24.26
N PHE A 33 -2.42 2.70 23.50
CA PHE A 33 -2.70 4.08 23.91
C PHE A 33 -4.20 4.37 23.77
N PRO A 34 -4.91 4.75 24.84
CA PRO A 34 -6.31 5.07 24.76
C PRO A 34 -6.52 6.54 24.40
N PHE A 35 -7.42 6.79 23.47
CA PHE A 35 -7.98 8.10 23.18
C PHE A 35 -9.37 8.22 23.81
N GLU A 36 -9.70 9.37 24.33
CA GLU A 36 -11.04 9.63 24.87
C GLU A 36 -11.96 10.14 23.76
N ASP A 37 -13.14 9.53 23.65
CA ASP A 37 -14.18 10.01 22.74
C ASP A 37 -14.96 11.17 23.35
N LEU A 38 -15.99 11.64 22.65
CA LEU A 38 -16.80 12.79 23.09
C LEU A 38 -17.59 12.54 24.39
N GLU A 39 -17.76 11.29 24.77
CA GLU A 39 -18.44 10.86 25.99
C GLU A 39 -17.44 10.55 27.13
N GLY A 40 -16.14 10.75 26.88
CA GLY A 40 -15.06 10.41 27.83
C GLY A 40 -14.72 8.92 27.90
N LYS A 41 -15.23 8.10 26.96
CA LYS A 41 -14.92 6.68 26.90
C LYS A 41 -13.57 6.47 26.22
N LYS A 42 -12.75 5.61 26.81
CA LYS A 42 -11.42 5.26 26.28
C LYS A 42 -11.53 4.26 25.14
N ASN A 43 -10.95 4.62 23.99
CA ASN A 43 -10.89 3.82 22.77
C ASN A 43 -9.43 3.69 22.32
N ILE A 44 -8.98 2.48 22.02
CA ILE A 44 -7.63 2.23 21.48
C ILE A 44 -7.53 2.46 19.97
N ILE A 45 -8.65 2.70 19.34
CA ILE A 45 -8.77 2.98 17.91
C ILE A 45 -9.21 4.43 17.77
N LEU A 46 -8.33 5.26 17.19
CA LEU A 46 -8.65 6.65 16.85
C LEU A 46 -9.07 6.71 15.38
N PRO A 47 -10.29 7.17 15.04
CA PRO A 47 -10.68 7.38 13.66
C PRO A 47 -9.73 8.36 12.96
N SER A 48 -9.25 8.03 11.75
CA SER A 48 -8.41 8.92 10.94
C SER A 48 -9.29 9.97 10.25
N ILE A 49 -9.84 10.85 11.04
CA ILE A 49 -10.85 11.86 10.66
C ILE A 49 -10.42 13.22 11.18
N ILE A 50 -10.61 14.24 10.37
CA ILE A 50 -10.51 15.64 10.76
C ILE A 50 -11.81 16.34 10.39
N GLN A 51 -12.41 17.00 11.36
CA GLN A 51 -13.64 17.76 11.21
C GLN A 51 -13.35 19.25 11.22
N ILE A 52 -13.95 20.02 10.32
CA ILE A 52 -14.00 21.48 10.44
C ILE A 52 -15.21 21.88 11.26
N ASN A 53 -14.96 22.66 12.31
CA ASN A 53 -15.97 23.20 13.18
C ASN A 53 -16.58 24.50 12.64
N LYS A 54 -17.73 24.91 13.19
CA LYS A 54 -18.45 26.14 12.78
C LYS A 54 -17.62 27.40 12.91
N ASP A 55 -16.69 27.44 13.87
CA ASP A 55 -15.73 28.52 14.12
C ASP A 55 -14.45 28.42 13.28
N ASN A 56 -14.38 27.47 12.34
CA ASN A 56 -13.22 27.14 11.50
C ASN A 56 -12.03 26.53 12.23
N THR A 57 -12.19 26.10 13.48
CA THR A 57 -11.20 25.25 14.18
C THR A 57 -11.32 23.81 13.69
N LEU A 58 -10.37 22.95 14.12
CA LEU A 58 -10.36 21.54 13.76
C LEU A 58 -10.62 20.65 14.97
N SER A 59 -11.33 19.54 14.74
CA SER A 59 -11.44 18.42 15.69
C SER A 59 -10.90 17.16 15.04
N TYR A 60 -10.27 16.30 15.84
CA TYR A 60 -9.55 15.13 15.36
C TYR A 60 -10.16 13.85 15.94
N GLY A 61 -10.21 12.80 15.13
CA GLY A 61 -10.67 11.47 15.54
C GLY A 61 -12.21 11.37 15.58
N PHE A 62 -12.83 11.77 16.67
CA PHE A 62 -14.25 11.59 16.86
C PHE A 62 -15.08 12.78 16.33
N VAL A 63 -16.19 12.48 15.64
CA VAL A 63 -17.02 13.50 14.99
C VAL A 63 -18.04 14.06 15.96
N ASP A 64 -17.95 15.36 16.25
CA ASP A 64 -18.97 16.12 16.95
C ASP A 64 -19.96 16.73 15.94
N LYS A 65 -21.12 16.09 15.80
CA LYS A 65 -22.15 16.49 14.84
C LYS A 65 -22.70 17.89 15.08
N GLU A 66 -22.70 18.34 16.32
CA GLU A 66 -23.24 19.66 16.71
C GLU A 66 -22.25 20.78 16.36
N LYS A 67 -20.96 20.55 16.56
CA LYS A 67 -19.92 21.50 16.21
C LYS A 67 -19.57 21.52 14.73
N CYS A 68 -19.85 20.45 14.00
CA CYS A 68 -19.47 20.28 12.62
C CYS A 68 -20.03 21.38 11.71
N LYS A 69 -19.17 22.00 10.90
CA LYS A 69 -19.55 22.96 9.89
C LYS A 69 -20.19 22.27 8.69
N TYR A 70 -21.20 22.89 8.13
CA TYR A 70 -21.78 22.51 6.85
C TYR A 70 -21.22 23.41 5.75
N GLY A 71 -20.95 22.84 4.59
CA GLY A 71 -20.45 23.56 3.43
C GLY A 71 -20.62 22.76 2.17
N LYS A 72 -20.26 23.34 1.06
CA LYS A 72 -20.10 22.58 -0.19
C LYS A 72 -19.02 21.54 0.06
N LYS A 73 -19.17 20.35 -0.53
CA LYS A 73 -18.22 19.22 -0.40
C LYS A 73 -16.87 19.54 -1.06
N PHE A 74 -16.20 20.56 -0.53
CA PHE A 74 -14.80 20.79 -0.82
C PHE A 74 -14.01 20.06 0.26
N PHE A 75 -13.51 18.88 -0.07
CA PHE A 75 -12.38 18.38 0.68
C PHE A 75 -11.26 19.41 0.52
N ILE A 76 -10.74 19.97 1.60
CA ILE A 76 -9.53 20.78 1.52
C ILE A 76 -8.50 19.94 0.77
N GLY A 77 -8.05 20.42 -0.40
CA GLY A 77 -7.12 19.74 -1.28
C GLY A 77 -7.61 18.55 -2.06
N CYS A 78 -8.88 18.24 -2.02
CA CYS A 78 -9.50 17.21 -2.83
C CYS A 78 -10.43 17.79 -3.90
N THR A 79 -10.16 19.00 -4.37
CA THR A 79 -10.77 19.50 -5.59
C THR A 79 -10.19 18.71 -6.75
N PRO A 80 -10.94 17.86 -7.45
CA PRO A 80 -10.42 17.20 -8.63
C PRO A 80 -9.91 18.28 -9.57
N LYS A 81 -8.64 18.19 -9.99
CA LYS A 81 -8.17 19.07 -11.05
C LYS A 81 -8.98 18.76 -12.28
N PHE A 82 -9.29 19.80 -13.04
CA PHE A 82 -9.86 19.61 -14.37
C PHE A 82 -8.96 18.63 -15.15
N PRO A 83 -9.52 17.53 -15.70
CA PRO A 83 -8.73 16.55 -16.42
C PRO A 83 -7.96 17.23 -17.55
N GLN A 84 -6.66 17.00 -17.61
CA GLN A 84 -5.83 17.48 -18.70
C GLN A 84 -5.75 16.41 -19.77
N ARG A 85 -5.93 16.80 -21.03
CA ARG A 85 -5.73 15.91 -22.16
C ARG A 85 -4.25 15.52 -22.21
N ILE A 86 -3.98 14.22 -22.12
CA ILE A 86 -2.61 13.70 -22.24
C ILE A 86 -2.21 13.81 -23.72
N ASP A 87 -1.01 14.33 -23.98
CA ASP A 87 -0.46 14.37 -25.33
C ASP A 87 -0.40 12.96 -25.92
N VAL A 88 -0.94 12.82 -27.11
CA VAL A 88 -0.94 11.54 -27.81
C VAL A 88 0.49 11.22 -28.20
N PRO A 89 1.01 10.03 -27.85
CA PRO A 89 2.33 9.63 -28.29
C PRO A 89 2.45 9.68 -29.81
N GLU A 90 3.61 10.06 -30.33
CA GLU A 90 3.85 10.03 -31.77
C GLU A 90 3.72 8.59 -32.32
N GLU A 91 3.23 8.48 -33.54
CA GLU A 91 3.13 7.17 -34.22
C GLU A 91 4.55 6.63 -34.42
N PRO A 92 4.87 5.44 -33.91
CA PRO A 92 6.21 4.88 -34.05
C PRO A 92 6.48 4.51 -35.51
N ILE A 93 7.56 5.06 -36.10
CA ILE A 93 8.00 4.81 -37.46
C ILE A 93 9.03 3.67 -37.46
N LEU A 94 8.69 2.54 -38.08
CA LEU A 94 9.66 1.48 -38.29
C LEU A 94 10.50 1.77 -39.52
N PRO A 95 11.85 1.74 -39.43
CA PRO A 95 12.70 1.93 -40.60
C PRO A 95 12.50 0.79 -41.61
N GLU A 96 12.44 1.14 -42.88
CA GLU A 96 12.37 0.17 -43.97
C GLU A 96 13.64 -0.67 -44.03
N PRO A 97 13.56 -1.98 -44.32
CA PRO A 97 14.75 -2.82 -44.43
C PRO A 97 15.68 -2.27 -45.53
N PRO A 98 17.00 -2.20 -45.26
CA PRO A 98 17.95 -1.68 -46.22
C PRO A 98 18.03 -2.59 -47.45
N MET A 99 18.01 -2.00 -48.62
CA MET A 99 18.13 -2.73 -49.88
C MET A 99 19.54 -3.36 -50.02
N PRO A 100 19.66 -4.66 -50.24
CA PRO A 100 20.97 -5.29 -50.42
C PRO A 100 21.76 -4.69 -51.56
N ALA A 101 23.05 -4.42 -51.35
CA ALA A 101 23.92 -3.79 -52.34
C ALA A 101 23.98 -4.51 -53.69
N ILE A 102 23.81 -5.85 -53.71
CA ILE A 102 23.82 -6.64 -54.94
C ILE A 102 22.62 -6.29 -55.85
N LEU A 103 21.50 -5.83 -55.30
CA LEU A 103 20.31 -5.42 -56.09
C LEU A 103 20.54 -4.07 -56.81
N LEU A 104 21.56 -3.32 -56.43
CA LEU A 104 21.96 -2.05 -57.03
C LEU A 104 23.08 -2.21 -58.10
N GLN A 105 23.62 -3.43 -58.26
CA GLN A 105 24.73 -3.70 -59.16
C GLN A 105 24.28 -4.18 -60.52
N ASN A 106 25.04 -3.82 -61.57
CA ASN A 106 24.84 -4.35 -62.91
C ASN A 106 25.52 -5.74 -63.05
N PRO A 107 24.95 -6.65 -63.88
CA PRO A 107 25.53 -7.96 -64.08
C PRO A 107 26.93 -7.89 -64.72
N PRO A 108 27.87 -8.73 -64.31
CA PRO A 108 29.22 -8.79 -64.92
C PRO A 108 29.15 -9.18 -66.38
N ARG A 109 30.14 -8.71 -67.18
CA ARG A 109 30.25 -9.05 -68.61
C ARG A 109 30.72 -10.50 -68.88
N ASN A 110 31.42 -11.10 -67.90
CA ASN A 110 31.91 -12.49 -68.02
C ASN A 110 30.71 -13.47 -67.81
N PRO A 111 30.47 -14.41 -68.78
CA PRO A 111 29.32 -15.32 -68.73
C PRO A 111 29.27 -16.21 -67.48
N LEU A 112 30.40 -16.72 -67.00
CA LEU A 112 30.46 -17.57 -65.78
C LEU A 112 30.16 -16.76 -64.52
N GLU A 113 30.69 -15.54 -64.43
CA GLU A 113 30.42 -14.63 -63.33
C GLU A 113 28.97 -14.13 -63.36
N ALA A 114 28.40 -13.93 -64.55
CA ALA A 114 27.03 -13.50 -64.72
C ALA A 114 26.03 -14.57 -64.23
N ILE A 115 26.31 -15.87 -64.40
CA ILE A 115 25.48 -16.95 -63.84
C ILE A 115 25.52 -16.95 -62.32
N ARG A 116 26.73 -16.83 -61.73
CA ARG A 116 26.88 -16.73 -60.24
C ARG A 116 26.20 -15.48 -59.70
N PHE A 117 26.39 -14.36 -60.36
CA PHE A 117 25.75 -13.10 -60.03
C PHE A 117 24.24 -13.25 -60.04
N LYS A 118 23.65 -13.81 -61.09
CA LYS A 118 22.21 -14.02 -61.21
C LYS A 118 21.65 -14.88 -60.07
N THR A 119 22.31 -15.96 -59.70
CA THR A 119 21.92 -16.84 -58.60
C THR A 119 21.93 -16.07 -57.27
N ASN A 120 22.96 -15.27 -57.01
CA ASN A 120 23.06 -14.47 -55.78
C ASN A 120 22.07 -13.32 -55.78
N TYR A 121 21.82 -12.68 -56.92
CA TYR A 121 20.84 -11.63 -57.10
C TYR A 121 19.44 -12.14 -56.82
N ASP A 122 19.04 -13.28 -57.41
CA ASP A 122 17.69 -13.87 -57.22
C ASP A 122 17.50 -14.29 -55.77
N ARG A 123 18.54 -14.82 -55.08
CA ARG A 123 18.49 -15.15 -53.66
C ARG A 123 18.34 -13.89 -52.80
N ALA A 124 19.14 -12.86 -53.08
CA ALA A 124 19.08 -11.59 -52.33
C ALA A 124 17.73 -10.89 -52.54
N LYS A 125 17.21 -10.90 -53.77
CA LYS A 125 15.90 -10.34 -54.09
C LYS A 125 14.78 -11.06 -53.34
N LYS A 126 14.75 -12.39 -53.38
CA LYS A 126 13.75 -13.18 -52.64
C LYS A 126 13.80 -12.93 -51.13
N SER A 127 15.01 -12.81 -50.55
CA SER A 127 15.19 -12.48 -49.15
C SER A 127 14.68 -11.08 -48.83
N TYR A 128 15.02 -10.10 -49.65
CA TYR A 128 14.57 -8.72 -49.47
C TYR A 128 13.06 -8.58 -49.60
N ASP A 129 12.45 -9.20 -50.62
CA ASP A 129 10.99 -9.21 -50.78
C ASP A 129 10.28 -9.81 -49.56
N THR A 130 10.83 -10.89 -49.00
CA THR A 130 10.32 -11.47 -47.74
C THR A 130 10.43 -10.52 -46.57
N GLN A 131 11.58 -9.83 -46.44
CA GLN A 131 11.77 -8.83 -45.37
C GLN A 131 10.81 -7.65 -45.53
N LEU A 132 10.57 -7.18 -46.74
CA LEU A 132 9.61 -6.12 -47.06
C LEU A 132 8.17 -6.50 -46.66
N VAL A 133 7.75 -7.73 -46.94
CA VAL A 133 6.41 -8.24 -46.54
C VAL A 133 6.31 -8.25 -44.99
N LEU A 134 7.32 -8.78 -44.31
CA LEU A 134 7.34 -8.82 -42.86
C LEU A 134 7.37 -7.41 -42.24
N TRP A 135 8.13 -6.50 -42.83
CA TRP A 135 8.16 -5.11 -42.40
C TRP A 135 6.80 -4.43 -42.54
N LYS A 136 6.13 -4.59 -43.69
CA LYS A 136 4.76 -4.07 -43.92
C LYS A 136 3.77 -4.60 -42.87
N GLN A 137 3.82 -5.92 -42.60
CA GLN A 137 2.97 -6.51 -41.57
C GLN A 137 3.24 -5.96 -40.18
N ARG A 138 4.52 -5.80 -39.79
CA ARG A 138 4.91 -5.23 -38.51
C ARG A 138 4.48 -3.76 -38.38
N THR A 139 4.69 -2.96 -39.41
CA THR A 139 4.28 -1.55 -39.44
C THR A 139 2.76 -1.42 -39.31
N GLN A 140 2.00 -2.26 -40.01
CA GLN A 140 0.54 -2.26 -39.91
C GLN A 140 0.05 -2.69 -38.50
N ALA A 141 0.66 -3.74 -37.93
CA ALA A 141 0.34 -4.19 -36.58
C ALA A 141 0.66 -3.12 -35.53
N GLN A 142 1.79 -2.40 -35.70
CA GLN A 142 2.20 -1.31 -34.82
C GLN A 142 1.28 -0.12 -34.90
N LYS A 143 0.86 0.26 -36.12
CA LYS A 143 -0.15 1.30 -36.35
C LYS A 143 -1.49 0.95 -35.68
N GLN A 144 -1.97 -0.27 -35.84
CA GLN A 144 -3.20 -0.71 -35.19
C GLN A 144 -3.09 -0.70 -33.66
N LYS A 145 -1.91 -1.07 -33.11
CA LYS A 145 -1.65 -1.01 -31.68
C LYS A 145 -1.67 0.45 -31.18
N HIS A 146 -1.03 1.34 -31.90
CA HIS A 146 -1.02 2.79 -31.59
C HIS A 146 -2.44 3.37 -31.63
N GLU A 147 -3.21 3.09 -32.67
CA GLU A 147 -4.60 3.53 -32.77
C GLU A 147 -5.48 3.04 -31.61
N ARG A 148 -5.26 1.81 -31.15
CA ARG A 148 -5.94 1.29 -29.95
C ARG A 148 -5.55 2.04 -28.70
N GLN A 149 -4.26 2.30 -28.49
CA GLN A 149 -3.76 3.07 -27.35
C GLN A 149 -4.35 4.47 -27.32
N VAL A 150 -4.36 5.17 -28.46
CA VAL A 150 -4.97 6.50 -28.59
C VAL A 150 -6.46 6.47 -28.23
N LYS A 151 -7.21 5.48 -28.72
CA LYS A 151 -8.64 5.33 -28.38
C LYS A 151 -8.86 5.04 -26.90
N GLU A 152 -8.02 4.22 -26.27
CA GLU A 152 -8.08 3.93 -24.83
C GLU A 152 -7.79 5.19 -24.01
N MET A 153 -6.77 5.97 -24.40
CA MET A 153 -6.43 7.24 -23.74
C MET A 153 -7.56 8.26 -23.85
N GLU A 154 -8.16 8.41 -25.04
CA GLU A 154 -9.30 9.30 -25.23
C GLU A 154 -10.52 8.86 -24.41
N LYS A 155 -10.80 7.55 -24.37
CA LYS A 155 -11.88 7.00 -23.53
C LYS A 155 -11.63 7.24 -22.03
N ALA A 156 -10.39 7.08 -21.58
CA ALA A 156 -10.02 7.37 -20.19
C ALA A 156 -10.23 8.86 -19.87
N TYR A 157 -9.76 9.74 -20.73
CA TYR A 157 -9.95 11.19 -20.59
C TYR A 157 -11.45 11.58 -20.54
N GLN A 158 -12.28 11.01 -21.41
CA GLN A 158 -13.73 11.26 -21.41
C GLN A 158 -14.42 10.75 -20.14
N ASN A 159 -13.96 9.64 -19.60
CA ASN A 159 -14.46 9.12 -18.32
C ASN A 159 -14.06 10.05 -17.15
N GLU A 160 -12.82 10.52 -17.11
CA GLU A 160 -12.36 11.48 -16.11
C GLU A 160 -13.13 12.79 -16.18
N LEU A 161 -13.38 13.31 -17.39
CA LEU A 161 -14.23 14.49 -17.61
C LEU A 161 -15.65 14.28 -17.07
N LYS A 162 -16.24 13.12 -17.36
CA LYS A 162 -17.58 12.79 -16.88
C LYS A 162 -17.65 12.72 -15.36
N GLU A 163 -16.67 12.11 -14.72
CA GLU A 163 -16.59 12.06 -13.26
C GLU A 163 -16.33 13.46 -12.65
N TRP A 164 -15.51 14.28 -13.29
CA TRP A 164 -15.30 15.66 -12.87
C TRP A 164 -16.59 16.50 -12.94
N TYR A 165 -17.36 16.41 -14.04
CA TYR A 165 -18.67 17.09 -14.16
C TYR A 165 -19.67 16.56 -13.15
N LYS A 166 -19.71 15.26 -12.92
CA LYS A 166 -20.56 14.65 -11.89
C LYS A 166 -20.19 15.18 -10.50
N TRP A 167 -18.91 15.26 -10.18
CA TRP A 167 -18.43 15.84 -8.94
C TRP A 167 -18.80 17.34 -8.83
N GLN A 168 -18.56 18.13 -9.88
CA GLN A 168 -18.90 19.56 -9.92
C GLN A 168 -20.39 19.79 -9.66
N ASN A 169 -21.24 18.96 -10.23
CA ASN A 169 -22.69 19.03 -10.03
C ASN A 169 -23.12 18.56 -8.64
N SER A 170 -22.43 17.55 -8.07
CA SER A 170 -22.70 17.04 -6.72
C SER A 170 -22.25 18.01 -5.62
N SER A 171 -21.30 18.89 -5.91
CA SER A 171 -20.73 19.86 -4.96
C SER A 171 -21.70 20.99 -4.57
N GLN A 172 -22.93 21.00 -5.11
CA GLN A 172 -23.95 22.00 -4.78
C GLN A 172 -24.73 21.68 -3.49
N THR A 173 -24.61 20.46 -2.94
CA THR A 173 -25.31 20.08 -1.70
C THR A 173 -24.46 20.40 -0.47
N ASN A 174 -25.08 20.94 0.58
CA ASN A 174 -24.42 21.17 1.87
C ASN A 174 -24.17 19.83 2.58
N HIS A 175 -22.92 19.52 2.83
CA HIS A 175 -22.48 18.37 3.57
C HIS A 175 -21.72 18.79 4.85
N ARG A 176 -21.63 17.88 5.81
CA ARG A 176 -20.69 18.07 6.91
C ARG A 176 -19.26 18.07 6.37
N LEU A 177 -18.44 19.03 6.81
CA LEU A 177 -17.05 19.14 6.40
C LEU A 177 -16.17 18.22 7.25
N ILE A 178 -16.07 16.97 6.82
CA ILE A 178 -15.28 15.91 7.46
C ILE A 178 -14.27 15.39 6.43
N TYR A 179 -12.99 15.39 6.82
CA TYR A 179 -11.89 14.90 5.99
C TYR A 179 -11.51 13.49 6.40
N ARG A 180 -11.41 12.62 5.38
CA ARG A 180 -10.98 11.23 5.50
C ARG A 180 -9.97 10.91 4.41
N TYR A 181 -9.32 9.77 4.50
CA TYR A 181 -8.42 9.24 3.46
C TYR A 181 -7.20 10.11 3.17
N PHE A 182 -6.89 11.08 4.01
CA PHE A 182 -5.75 11.96 3.81
C PHE A 182 -4.41 11.21 3.86
N LYS A 183 -4.28 10.12 4.66
CA LYS A 183 -3.11 9.24 4.57
C LYS A 183 -2.96 8.64 3.17
N GLN A 184 -4.03 8.04 2.64
CA GLN A 184 -4.00 7.43 1.31
C GLN A 184 -3.63 8.45 0.25
N SER A 185 -4.22 9.65 0.27
CA SER A 185 -3.89 10.73 -0.64
C SER A 185 -2.45 11.22 -0.48
N THR A 186 -1.89 11.14 0.72
CA THR A 186 -0.51 11.59 1.01
C THR A 186 0.53 10.60 0.48
N PHE A 187 0.29 9.28 0.56
CA PHE A 187 1.25 8.25 0.18
C PHE A 187 0.92 7.52 -1.12
N SER A 188 -0.20 7.85 -1.79
CA SER A 188 -0.59 7.19 -3.03
C SER A 188 0.24 7.67 -4.21
N ASP A 189 0.65 6.75 -5.06
CA ASP A 189 1.22 7.03 -6.38
C ASP A 189 0.13 7.35 -7.41
N TYR A 190 -1.13 7.05 -7.07
CA TYR A 190 -2.26 7.46 -7.87
C TYR A 190 -2.40 8.99 -7.80
N LYS A 191 -2.53 9.62 -8.94
CA LYS A 191 -2.82 11.06 -9.08
C LYS A 191 -4.22 11.42 -8.55
N TRP A 192 -4.54 10.99 -7.34
CA TRP A 192 -5.64 11.57 -6.59
C TRP A 192 -5.24 13.02 -6.32
N ASN A 193 -5.92 13.94 -6.92
CA ASN A 193 -5.56 15.35 -7.06
C ASN A 193 -5.61 16.18 -5.76
N CYS A 194 -5.22 15.61 -4.64
CA CYS A 194 -5.34 16.18 -3.30
C CYS A 194 -4.00 16.52 -2.64
N TYR A 195 -3.01 16.96 -3.39
CA TYR A 195 -1.62 16.87 -2.95
C TYR A 195 -1.20 17.77 -1.80
N GLN A 196 -1.60 19.03 -1.76
CA GLN A 196 -1.07 19.92 -0.72
C GLN A 196 -1.81 19.81 0.60
N SER A 197 -3.11 19.71 0.58
CA SER A 197 -3.89 19.71 1.81
C SER A 197 -3.96 18.36 2.49
N SER A 198 -3.81 17.24 1.78
CA SER A 198 -3.67 15.94 2.44
C SER A 198 -2.40 15.86 3.27
N THR A 199 -1.34 16.55 2.84
CA THR A 199 -0.09 16.65 3.60
C THR A 199 -0.29 17.49 4.87
N TYR A 200 -0.96 18.64 4.80
CA TYR A 200 -1.33 19.43 5.97
C TYR A 200 -2.20 18.64 6.94
N LEU A 201 -3.26 17.99 6.43
CA LEU A 201 -4.15 17.17 7.25
C LEU A 201 -3.39 16.05 7.97
N SER A 202 -2.43 15.40 7.28
CA SER A 202 -1.59 14.36 7.88
C SER A 202 -0.71 14.93 8.98
N VAL A 203 -0.08 16.07 8.75
CA VAL A 203 0.76 16.75 9.76
C VAL A 203 -0.07 17.12 10.98
N TRP A 204 -1.20 17.79 10.81
CA TRP A 204 -2.03 18.24 11.94
C TRP A 204 -2.60 17.06 12.76
N TYR A 205 -2.99 15.98 12.06
CA TYR A 205 -3.44 14.77 12.73
C TYR A 205 -2.31 14.09 13.51
N LEU A 206 -1.11 14.03 12.96
CA LEU A 206 0.08 13.53 13.65
C LEU A 206 0.48 14.43 14.83
N SER A 207 0.40 15.76 14.67
CA SER A 207 0.62 16.70 15.78
C SER A 207 -0.35 16.45 16.93
N TYR A 208 -1.64 16.25 16.64
CA TYR A 208 -2.64 15.89 17.64
C TYR A 208 -2.25 14.62 18.42
N ILE A 209 -1.75 13.60 17.73
CA ILE A 209 -1.26 12.38 18.37
C ILE A 209 -0.03 12.65 19.25
N ILE A 210 0.95 13.42 18.74
CA ILE A 210 2.17 13.75 19.47
C ILE A 210 1.85 14.55 20.74
N PHE A 211 0.95 15.53 20.69
CA PHE A 211 0.48 16.24 21.91
C PHE A 211 -0.01 15.28 22.99
N HIS A 212 -0.81 14.27 22.61
CA HIS A 212 -1.32 13.28 23.57
C HIS A 212 -0.22 12.36 24.10
N LEU A 213 0.76 12.02 23.29
CA LEU A 213 1.91 11.21 23.70
C LEU A 213 2.80 11.99 24.66
N GLU A 214 3.14 13.25 24.35
CA GLU A 214 3.95 14.11 25.22
C GLU A 214 3.27 14.40 26.55
N ALA A 215 1.96 14.63 26.54
CA ALA A 215 1.19 14.83 27.76
C ALA A 215 1.26 13.62 28.71
N LYS A 216 1.45 12.40 28.18
CA LYS A 216 1.48 11.16 28.98
C LYS A 216 2.89 10.68 29.30
N TYR A 217 3.82 10.79 28.36
CA TYR A 217 5.17 10.19 28.46
C TYR A 217 6.31 11.22 28.53
N GLY A 218 6.00 12.53 28.41
CA GLY A 218 7.02 13.55 28.18
C GLY A 218 7.58 13.46 26.77
N GLN A 219 8.77 14.01 26.55
CA GLN A 219 9.42 14.07 25.24
C GLN A 219 10.37 12.89 24.95
N ASP A 220 10.60 12.00 25.93
CA ASP A 220 11.55 10.87 25.79
C ASP A 220 10.85 9.60 25.28
N PHE A 221 10.40 9.62 24.04
CA PHE A 221 9.92 8.42 23.34
C PHE A 221 10.37 8.40 21.88
N ALA A 222 10.48 7.20 21.32
CA ALA A 222 10.76 6.98 19.92
C ALA A 222 9.47 6.59 19.17
N ILE A 223 9.32 7.00 17.92
CA ILE A 223 8.19 6.61 17.06
C ILE A 223 8.65 5.69 15.94
N GLN A 224 8.03 4.52 15.84
CA GLN A 224 8.12 3.62 14.69
C GLN A 224 6.80 3.66 13.94
N MET A 225 6.81 4.23 12.73
CA MET A 225 5.60 4.46 11.94
C MET A 225 5.50 3.49 10.76
N GLY A 226 4.29 2.96 10.52
CA GLY A 226 3.97 2.15 9.35
C GLY A 226 3.57 3.01 8.14
N ILE A 227 4.11 2.66 6.97
CA ILE A 227 3.66 3.21 5.68
C ILE A 227 3.28 2.10 4.72
N PRO A 228 2.37 2.37 3.74
CA PRO A 228 1.95 1.35 2.80
C PRO A 228 3.12 0.68 2.08
N THR A 229 3.09 -0.64 2.06
CA THR A 229 4.08 -1.48 1.40
C THR A 229 3.78 -1.47 -0.09
N GLY A 230 4.13 -0.49 -0.82
CA GLY A 230 3.82 -0.52 -2.24
C GLY A 230 4.58 0.52 -3.02
N SER A 231 5.20 0.09 -4.06
CA SER A 231 5.78 0.80 -5.19
C SER A 231 7.30 0.91 -5.22
N ASP A 232 7.78 1.16 -6.44
CA ASP A 232 9.18 1.39 -6.78
C ASP A 232 9.84 2.60 -6.05
N ASN A 233 9.05 3.32 -5.22
CA ASN A 233 9.44 4.57 -4.54
C ASN A 233 9.35 4.48 -3.01
N PHE A 234 9.57 3.31 -2.41
CA PHE A 234 9.44 3.14 -0.96
C PHE A 234 10.33 4.12 -0.17
N GLU A 235 11.58 4.31 -0.59
CA GLU A 235 12.49 5.24 0.09
C GLU A 235 12.01 6.70 0.07
N GLN A 236 11.41 7.14 -1.03
CA GLN A 236 10.81 8.49 -1.10
C GLN A 236 9.61 8.63 -0.15
N LYS A 237 8.78 7.59 -0.05
CA LYS A 237 7.65 7.57 0.90
C LYS A 237 8.14 7.57 2.35
N LYS A 238 9.21 6.83 2.63
CA LYS A 238 9.88 6.82 3.93
C LYS A 238 10.39 8.20 4.31
N GLN A 239 11.13 8.88 3.42
CA GLN A 239 11.61 10.24 3.65
C GLN A 239 10.44 11.21 3.84
N LYS A 240 9.36 11.07 3.07
CA LYS A 240 8.14 11.86 3.25
C LYS A 240 7.50 11.63 4.60
N ALA A 241 7.40 10.39 5.06
CA ALA A 241 6.85 10.06 6.38
C ALA A 241 7.67 10.69 7.52
N VAL A 242 8.99 10.62 7.43
CA VAL A 242 9.88 11.30 8.37
C VAL A 242 9.66 12.81 8.34
N SER A 243 9.57 13.45 7.16
CA SER A 243 9.30 14.88 7.04
C SER A 243 7.94 15.28 7.66
N LEU A 244 6.91 14.44 7.52
CA LEU A 244 5.61 14.68 8.16
C LEU A 244 5.72 14.64 9.68
N LEU A 245 6.41 13.64 10.24
CA LEU A 245 6.63 13.52 11.69
C LEU A 245 7.48 14.68 12.21
N LEU A 246 8.58 15.03 11.55
CA LEU A 246 9.41 16.18 11.92
C LEU A 246 8.62 17.50 11.88
N THR A 247 7.75 17.67 10.89
CA THR A 247 6.87 18.84 10.79
C THR A 247 5.84 18.84 11.93
N ALA A 248 5.31 17.68 12.28
CA ALA A 248 4.38 17.54 13.39
C ALA A 248 5.06 17.86 14.74
N TYR A 249 6.27 17.37 14.98
CA TYR A 249 7.07 17.75 16.15
C TYR A 249 7.36 19.25 16.20
N HIS A 250 7.76 19.83 15.06
CA HIS A 250 7.99 21.28 14.99
C HIS A 250 6.75 22.10 15.39
N LEU A 251 5.56 21.67 14.93
CA LEU A 251 4.32 22.31 15.38
C LEU A 251 4.09 22.18 16.88
N VAL A 252 4.29 20.97 17.44
CA VAL A 252 4.04 20.69 18.85
C VAL A 252 5.03 21.43 19.74
N GLU A 253 6.32 21.30 19.48
CA GLU A 253 7.37 21.78 20.38
C GLU A 253 7.72 23.27 20.16
N GLU A 254 7.87 23.70 18.91
CA GLU A 254 8.36 25.03 18.57
C GLU A 254 7.22 26.05 18.42
N VAL A 255 6.13 25.67 17.73
CA VAL A 255 5.05 26.61 17.43
C VAL A 255 4.08 26.73 18.60
N PHE A 256 3.60 25.59 19.11
CA PHE A 256 2.59 25.56 20.18
C PHE A 256 3.17 25.25 21.58
N GLN A 257 4.46 24.95 21.69
CA GLN A 257 5.17 24.73 22.96
C GLN A 257 4.45 23.76 23.92
N GLY A 258 3.90 22.67 23.36
CA GLY A 258 3.15 21.65 24.09
C GLY A 258 1.70 22.03 24.44
N ASP A 259 1.24 23.24 24.08
CA ASP A 259 -0.13 23.69 24.37
C ASP A 259 -1.15 23.18 23.35
N ILE A 260 -1.70 22.01 23.62
CA ILE A 260 -2.76 21.39 22.80
C ILE A 260 -4.03 22.25 22.74
N GLN A 261 -4.34 23.03 23.79
CA GLN A 261 -5.57 23.84 23.80
C GLN A 261 -5.48 24.98 22.80
N THR A 262 -4.34 25.68 22.74
CA THR A 262 -4.07 26.69 21.72
C THR A 262 -4.08 26.07 20.32
N PHE A 263 -3.48 24.88 20.12
CA PHE A 263 -3.53 24.16 18.84
C PHE A 263 -4.97 23.87 18.38
N LEU A 264 -5.80 23.35 19.28
CA LEU A 264 -7.20 23.02 18.96
C LEU A 264 -8.09 24.25 18.76
N ALA A 265 -7.74 25.39 19.36
CA ALA A 265 -8.44 26.66 19.22
C ALA A 265 -8.01 27.45 17.97
N THR A 266 -6.93 27.04 17.29
CA THR A 266 -6.39 27.77 16.13
C THR A 266 -7.25 27.49 14.88
N PRO A 267 -7.75 28.54 14.19
CA PRO A 267 -8.50 28.36 12.95
C PRO A 267 -7.63 27.79 11.82
N ILE A 268 -8.26 27.04 10.91
CA ILE A 268 -7.55 26.31 9.83
C ILE A 268 -6.63 27.22 8.98
N HIS A 269 -7.05 28.44 8.64
CA HIS A 269 -6.25 29.34 7.82
C HIS A 269 -5.00 29.86 8.54
N GLU A 270 -5.08 30.02 9.86
CA GLU A 270 -3.95 30.39 10.69
C GLU A 270 -3.02 29.19 10.90
N LEU A 271 -3.59 28.01 11.14
CA LEU A 271 -2.83 26.78 11.26
C LEU A 271 -2.05 26.45 9.97
N GLU A 272 -2.64 26.72 8.79
CA GLU A 272 -1.92 26.63 7.50
C GLU A 272 -0.70 27.57 7.47
N SER A 273 -0.85 28.83 7.90
CA SER A 273 0.23 29.81 7.89
C SER A 273 1.34 29.49 8.90
N LEU A 274 0.99 28.88 10.02
CA LEU A 274 1.92 28.44 11.08
C LEU A 274 2.67 27.14 10.70
N THR A 275 2.14 26.36 9.75
CA THR A 275 2.74 25.08 9.38
C THR A 275 3.91 25.27 8.43
N THR A 276 5.12 25.23 8.94
CA THR A 276 6.35 25.23 8.14
C THR A 276 6.85 23.80 7.97
N PHE A 277 6.87 23.31 6.71
CA PHE A 277 7.32 21.95 6.44
C PHE A 277 8.81 21.77 6.68
N VAL A 278 9.15 20.82 7.55
CA VAL A 278 10.52 20.42 7.84
C VAL A 278 10.96 19.38 6.80
N GLN A 279 12.08 19.66 6.14
CA GLN A 279 12.65 18.73 5.17
C GLN A 279 13.24 17.51 5.88
N TYR A 280 13.28 16.38 5.16
CA TYR A 280 13.94 15.18 5.63
C TYR A 280 15.40 15.47 6.02
N SER A 281 15.79 15.00 7.19
CA SER A 281 17.15 15.01 7.69
C SER A 281 17.42 13.70 8.43
N SER A 282 18.46 12.99 8.05
CA SER A 282 18.88 11.76 8.74
C SER A 282 19.32 12.02 10.18
N GLU A 283 19.94 13.17 10.44
CA GLU A 283 20.36 13.61 11.78
C GLU A 283 19.14 13.83 12.68
N LYS A 284 18.18 14.65 12.24
CA LYS A 284 16.92 14.88 12.98
C LYS A 284 16.10 13.62 13.14
N LYS A 285 16.03 12.78 12.11
CA LYS A 285 15.38 11.45 12.20
C LYS A 285 15.95 10.64 13.36
N PHE A 286 17.28 10.62 13.50
CA PHE A 286 17.95 9.90 14.59
C PHE A 286 17.74 10.58 15.93
N GLU A 287 17.83 11.91 16.00
CA GLU A 287 17.63 12.71 17.20
C GLU A 287 16.24 12.46 17.81
N PHE A 288 15.19 12.48 16.99
CA PHE A 288 13.81 12.20 17.41
C PHE A 288 13.46 10.70 17.50
N GLY A 289 14.41 9.81 17.29
CA GLY A 289 14.18 8.36 17.34
C GLY A 289 13.10 7.87 16.35
N LEU A 290 13.05 8.46 15.14
CA LEU A 290 12.03 8.16 14.15
C LEU A 290 12.46 7.01 13.25
N LEU A 291 11.69 5.94 13.19
CA LEU A 291 11.87 4.84 12.25
C LEU A 291 10.60 4.63 11.43
N VAL A 292 10.76 4.23 10.17
CA VAL A 292 9.63 4.05 9.25
C VAL A 292 9.73 2.70 8.56
N PHE A 293 8.71 1.88 8.71
CA PHE A 293 8.65 0.51 8.21
C PHE A 293 7.51 0.28 7.20
N PRO A 294 7.63 -0.69 6.30
CA PRO A 294 6.48 -1.21 5.58
C PRO A 294 5.43 -1.80 6.54
N GLU A 295 4.15 -1.48 6.36
CA GLU A 295 3.07 -2.02 7.21
C GLU A 295 3.05 -3.54 7.22
N ALA A 296 3.29 -4.17 6.07
CA ALA A 296 3.37 -5.63 5.99
C ALA A 296 4.53 -6.20 6.83
N TYR A 297 5.69 -5.55 6.83
CA TYR A 297 6.81 -5.96 7.68
C TYR A 297 6.42 -5.89 9.16
N ALA A 298 5.79 -4.80 9.56
CA ALA A 298 5.35 -4.61 10.94
C ALA A 298 4.30 -5.67 11.36
N GLY A 299 3.30 -5.90 10.53
CA GLY A 299 2.30 -6.94 10.78
C GLY A 299 2.92 -8.33 10.93
N LEU A 300 3.86 -8.68 10.05
CA LEU A 300 4.60 -9.94 10.13
C LEU A 300 5.49 -10.00 11.37
N LYS A 301 6.15 -8.90 11.75
CA LYS A 301 6.99 -8.85 12.93
C LYS A 301 6.23 -9.15 14.22
N SER A 302 4.98 -8.68 14.32
CA SER A 302 4.11 -9.02 15.45
C SER A 302 3.85 -10.52 15.56
N LEU A 303 3.84 -11.24 14.45
CA LEU A 303 3.60 -12.68 14.40
C LEU A 303 4.89 -13.49 14.59
N THR A 304 6.02 -13.02 14.08
CA THR A 304 7.31 -13.71 14.23
C THR A 304 7.81 -13.71 15.66
N SER A 305 7.62 -12.62 16.38
CA SER A 305 7.94 -12.54 17.81
C SER A 305 7.24 -13.62 18.64
N GLN A 306 6.14 -14.17 18.12
CA GLN A 306 5.34 -15.21 18.76
C GLN A 306 5.70 -16.63 18.34
N LYS A 307 6.68 -16.81 17.43
CA LYS A 307 7.08 -18.12 16.87
C LYS A 307 5.92 -18.93 16.26
N LYS A 308 4.91 -18.24 15.69
CA LYS A 308 3.72 -18.88 15.11
C LYS A 308 3.77 -19.06 13.61
N ILE A 309 4.72 -18.40 12.93
CA ILE A 309 4.89 -18.54 11.49
C ILE A 309 5.91 -19.65 11.24
N GLU A 310 5.49 -20.64 10.46
CA GLU A 310 6.39 -21.68 9.99
C GLU A 310 7.45 -21.09 9.04
N SER A 311 8.69 -21.58 9.13
CA SER A 311 9.74 -21.24 8.18
C SER A 311 9.33 -21.60 6.75
N GLY A 312 9.81 -20.84 5.78
CA GLY A 312 9.50 -21.01 4.37
C GLY A 312 8.60 -19.93 3.81
N MET A 313 8.37 -19.97 2.49
CA MET A 313 7.64 -18.94 1.76
C MET A 313 6.16 -18.95 2.10
N SER A 314 5.59 -17.78 2.38
CA SER A 314 4.17 -17.59 2.68
C SER A 314 3.65 -16.29 2.07
N LEU A 315 2.34 -16.15 2.06
CA LEU A 315 1.63 -14.97 1.57
C LEU A 315 0.90 -14.30 2.72
N MET A 316 1.01 -12.98 2.81
CA MET A 316 0.19 -12.16 3.69
C MET A 316 -0.72 -11.27 2.85
N VAL A 317 -1.97 -11.16 3.26
CA VAL A 317 -2.98 -10.26 2.67
C VAL A 317 -3.50 -9.35 3.77
N ASP A 318 -3.16 -8.09 3.71
CA ASP A 318 -3.65 -7.05 4.62
C ASP A 318 -4.81 -6.30 3.97
N ILE A 319 -6.02 -6.53 4.46
CA ILE A 319 -7.24 -5.89 3.94
C ILE A 319 -7.55 -4.67 4.79
N GLY A 320 -7.00 -3.53 4.38
CA GLY A 320 -7.22 -2.26 5.04
C GLY A 320 -8.53 -1.57 4.65
N GLY A 321 -8.71 -0.36 5.15
CA GLY A 321 -9.84 0.49 4.78
C GLY A 321 -9.73 1.01 3.35
N GLY A 322 -8.56 1.50 2.94
CA GLY A 322 -8.33 2.12 1.64
C GLY A 322 -7.65 1.22 0.62
N THR A 323 -6.75 0.35 1.08
CA THR A 323 -5.92 -0.54 0.24
C THR A 323 -6.03 -1.97 0.69
N THR A 324 -5.66 -2.89 -0.19
CA THR A 324 -5.31 -4.26 0.18
C THR A 324 -3.89 -4.52 -0.28
N ASP A 325 -3.05 -4.89 0.67
CA ASP A 325 -1.63 -5.13 0.45
C ASP A 325 -1.36 -6.63 0.49
N ILE A 326 -0.65 -7.12 -0.54
CA ILE A 326 -0.32 -8.53 -0.70
C ILE A 326 1.19 -8.64 -0.67
N THR A 327 1.72 -9.47 0.21
CA THR A 327 3.16 -9.58 0.45
C THR A 327 3.61 -11.02 0.42
N PHE A 328 4.62 -11.29 -0.39
CA PHE A 328 5.38 -12.54 -0.38
C PHE A 328 6.55 -12.42 0.58
N PHE A 329 6.67 -13.34 1.51
CA PHE A 329 7.69 -13.27 2.55
C PHE A 329 8.19 -14.64 2.98
N THR A 330 9.29 -14.65 3.71
CA THR A 330 9.76 -15.74 4.57
C THR A 330 10.19 -15.20 5.92
N ILE A 331 10.45 -16.08 6.85
CA ILE A 331 11.02 -15.73 8.16
C ILE A 331 12.43 -16.28 8.24
N GLU A 332 13.40 -15.40 8.47
CA GLU A 332 14.79 -15.74 8.72
C GLU A 332 15.26 -15.10 10.02
N ASN A 333 15.88 -15.89 10.88
CA ASN A 333 16.39 -15.42 12.16
C ASN A 333 15.36 -14.60 12.96
N GLU A 334 14.12 -15.09 12.99
CA GLU A 334 12.99 -14.43 13.65
C GLU A 334 12.61 -13.05 13.04
N LYS A 335 13.13 -12.69 11.87
CA LYS A 335 12.78 -11.47 11.15
C LYS A 335 12.04 -11.77 9.85
N PRO A 336 11.01 -10.99 9.51
CA PRO A 336 10.37 -11.09 8.21
C PRO A 336 11.33 -10.62 7.10
N LYS A 337 11.38 -11.38 6.03
CA LYS A 337 12.11 -11.05 4.82
C LYS A 337 11.12 -10.98 3.66
N ILE A 338 11.00 -9.83 3.04
CA ILE A 338 10.01 -9.58 1.98
C ILE A 338 10.66 -9.80 0.61
N TYR A 339 10.04 -10.62 -0.23
CA TYR A 339 10.51 -10.90 -1.59
C TYR A 339 9.80 -10.09 -2.65
N ASP A 340 8.49 -9.97 -2.54
CA ASP A 340 7.68 -9.18 -3.48
C ASP A 340 6.39 -8.76 -2.80
N TYR A 341 5.82 -7.67 -3.26
CA TYR A 341 4.57 -7.15 -2.75
C TYR A 341 3.74 -6.50 -3.86
N SER A 342 2.45 -6.37 -3.62
CA SER A 342 1.52 -5.66 -4.47
C SER A 342 0.51 -4.95 -3.60
N SER A 343 0.27 -3.67 -3.86
CA SER A 343 -0.80 -2.91 -3.22
C SER A 343 -1.87 -2.60 -4.25
N ILE A 344 -3.12 -2.88 -3.93
CA ILE A 344 -4.26 -2.49 -4.75
C ILE A 344 -5.06 -1.40 -4.04
N PRO A 345 -5.56 -0.39 -4.76
CA PRO A 345 -6.32 0.72 -4.17
C PRO A 345 -7.79 0.32 -3.89
N PHE A 346 -7.98 -0.90 -3.43
CA PHE A 346 -9.28 -1.48 -3.12
C PHE A 346 -9.22 -2.07 -1.72
N GLY A 347 -9.93 -1.46 -0.79
CA GLY A 347 -10.13 -1.94 0.57
C GLY A 347 -11.62 -1.91 0.93
N LEU A 348 -11.93 -1.86 2.21
CA LEU A 348 -13.32 -1.78 2.69
C LEU A 348 -14.09 -0.59 2.10
N ASN A 349 -13.42 0.55 1.90
CA ASN A 349 -14.04 1.74 1.29
C ASN A 349 -14.60 1.46 -0.09
N PHE A 350 -13.80 0.78 -0.93
CA PHE A 350 -14.21 0.45 -2.28
C PHE A 350 -15.49 -0.40 -2.28
N ILE A 351 -15.59 -1.36 -1.35
CA ILE A 351 -16.77 -2.21 -1.23
C ILE A 351 -17.99 -1.39 -0.81
N VAL A 352 -17.82 -0.54 0.21
CA VAL A 352 -18.89 0.33 0.70
C VAL A 352 -19.36 1.32 -0.37
N GLU A 353 -18.44 1.99 -1.04
CA GLU A 353 -18.73 2.97 -2.10
C GLU A 353 -19.40 2.33 -3.31
N THR A 354 -18.95 1.11 -3.68
CA THR A 354 -19.54 0.35 -4.79
C THR A 354 -20.95 -0.15 -4.43
N ALA A 355 -21.13 -0.64 -3.21
CA ALA A 355 -22.40 -1.18 -2.75
C ALA A 355 -23.47 -0.09 -2.54
N ASN A 356 -23.08 1.07 -2.02
CA ASN A 356 -23.98 2.19 -1.80
C ASN A 356 -23.24 3.54 -1.73
N PRO A 357 -23.11 4.25 -2.86
CA PRO A 357 -22.44 5.56 -2.91
C PRO A 357 -23.02 6.62 -1.95
N ASN A 358 -24.27 6.48 -1.55
CA ASN A 358 -24.94 7.42 -0.64
C ASN A 358 -24.64 7.14 0.84
N LEU A 359 -24.01 5.98 1.17
CA LEU A 359 -23.66 5.62 2.54
C LEU A 359 -22.37 6.30 3.04
N GLN A 360 -21.60 6.93 2.18
CA GLN A 360 -20.36 7.62 2.57
C GLN A 360 -20.56 8.60 3.73
N ASP A 361 -21.70 9.28 3.76
CA ASP A 361 -22.03 10.23 4.82
C ASP A 361 -22.50 9.56 6.14
N LYS A 362 -22.79 8.26 6.12
CA LYS A 362 -23.24 7.50 7.30
C LYS A 362 -22.09 6.82 8.05
N PHE A 363 -20.99 6.53 7.38
CA PHE A 363 -19.81 5.91 8.00
C PHE A 363 -18.87 6.98 8.59
N GLU A 364 -19.39 7.73 9.56
CA GLU A 364 -18.62 8.80 10.20
C GLU A 364 -17.50 8.24 11.10
N THR A 365 -17.67 7.05 11.65
CA THR A 365 -16.75 6.49 12.66
C THR A 365 -16.25 5.08 12.39
N SER A 366 -17.03 4.23 11.73
CA SER A 366 -16.60 2.85 11.43
C SER A 366 -17.16 2.37 10.09
N LEU A 367 -16.41 1.51 9.41
CA LEU A 367 -16.89 0.76 8.26
C LEU A 367 -17.42 -0.59 8.75
N SER A 368 -18.72 -0.80 8.60
CA SER A 368 -19.34 -2.09 8.85
C SER A 368 -20.04 -2.57 7.59
N LEU A 369 -19.68 -3.74 7.11
CA LEU A 369 -20.34 -4.36 5.96
C LEU A 369 -21.70 -4.94 6.33
N TYR A 370 -21.94 -5.23 7.62
CA TYR A 370 -23.19 -5.81 8.11
C TYR A 370 -24.38 -4.86 7.96
N ASP A 371 -24.14 -3.55 7.90
CA ASP A 371 -25.17 -2.54 7.73
C ASP A 371 -25.60 -2.34 6.27
N ILE A 372 -24.95 -3.04 5.32
CA ILE A 372 -25.22 -2.93 3.90
C ILE A 372 -26.12 -4.08 3.45
N PRO A 373 -27.25 -3.79 2.75
CA PRO A 373 -28.12 -4.83 2.22
C PRO A 373 -27.37 -5.82 1.31
N SER A 374 -27.53 -7.12 1.52
CA SER A 374 -26.83 -8.17 0.78
C SER A 374 -26.99 -8.04 -0.75
N LYS A 375 -28.14 -7.55 -1.22
CA LYS A 375 -28.39 -7.31 -2.65
C LYS A 375 -27.38 -6.35 -3.29
N SER A 376 -26.93 -5.34 -2.55
CA SER A 376 -25.94 -4.36 -3.01
C SER A 376 -24.52 -4.81 -2.68
N LEU A 377 -24.34 -5.49 -1.55
CA LEU A 377 -23.03 -5.94 -1.07
C LEU A 377 -22.43 -7.04 -1.94
N THR A 378 -23.22 -8.05 -2.34
CA THR A 378 -22.75 -9.20 -3.11
C THR A 378 -22.03 -8.80 -4.43
N PRO A 379 -22.56 -7.90 -5.27
CA PRO A 379 -21.85 -7.45 -6.47
C PRO A 379 -20.55 -6.71 -6.15
N ALA A 380 -20.52 -5.90 -5.11
CA ALA A 380 -19.34 -5.14 -4.68
C ALA A 380 -18.23 -6.08 -4.20
N ILE A 381 -18.56 -7.08 -3.40
CA ILE A 381 -17.63 -8.13 -2.97
C ILE A 381 -17.10 -8.91 -4.17
N LYS A 382 -17.95 -9.29 -5.12
CA LYS A 382 -17.52 -10.00 -6.32
C LYS A 382 -16.53 -9.18 -7.15
N GLN A 383 -16.74 -7.87 -7.27
CA GLN A 383 -15.80 -7.00 -7.96
C GLN A 383 -14.48 -6.88 -7.20
N TYR A 384 -14.54 -6.74 -5.88
CA TYR A 384 -13.36 -6.76 -5.02
C TYR A 384 -12.54 -8.05 -5.19
N TYR A 385 -13.18 -9.22 -5.15
CA TYR A 385 -12.53 -10.50 -5.39
C TYR A 385 -11.83 -10.60 -6.74
N THR A 386 -12.47 -10.08 -7.79
CA THR A 386 -11.87 -10.08 -9.12
C THR A 386 -10.57 -9.29 -9.13
N ASN A 387 -10.55 -8.12 -8.50
CA ASN A 387 -9.37 -7.28 -8.40
C ASN A 387 -8.27 -7.92 -7.54
N LEU A 388 -8.64 -8.48 -6.39
CA LEU A 388 -7.72 -9.17 -5.50
C LEU A 388 -7.10 -10.42 -6.15
N SER A 389 -7.92 -11.24 -6.80
CA SER A 389 -7.46 -12.43 -7.54
C SER A 389 -6.50 -12.06 -8.66
N MET A 390 -6.78 -10.98 -9.39
CA MET A 390 -5.90 -10.49 -10.45
C MET A 390 -4.56 -9.99 -9.89
N ALA A 391 -4.57 -9.29 -8.76
CA ALA A 391 -3.36 -8.83 -8.09
C ALA A 391 -2.50 -10.00 -7.60
N CYS A 392 -3.11 -10.99 -6.95
CA CYS A 392 -2.42 -12.23 -6.54
C CYS A 392 -1.84 -12.98 -7.75
N TYR A 393 -2.61 -13.12 -8.83
CA TYR A 393 -2.15 -13.76 -10.06
C TYR A 393 -0.95 -13.03 -10.67
N ASN A 394 -0.98 -11.71 -10.72
CA ASN A 394 0.12 -10.90 -11.24
C ASN A 394 1.39 -11.04 -10.37
N LEU A 395 1.24 -11.07 -9.05
CA LEU A 395 2.34 -11.29 -8.12
C LEU A 395 2.99 -12.66 -8.36
N VAL A 396 2.19 -13.72 -8.39
CA VAL A 396 2.67 -15.10 -8.66
C VAL A 396 3.35 -15.19 -10.03
N ASN A 397 2.80 -14.51 -11.05
CA ASN A 397 3.42 -14.51 -12.38
C ASN A 397 4.76 -13.75 -12.44
N ARG A 398 4.92 -12.68 -11.67
CA ARG A 398 6.23 -12.01 -11.57
C ARG A 398 7.27 -12.95 -11.00
N LEU A 399 6.94 -13.62 -9.91
CA LEU A 399 7.81 -14.64 -9.31
C LEU A 399 8.08 -15.80 -10.28
N LYS A 400 7.04 -16.32 -10.93
CA LYS A 400 7.19 -17.39 -11.93
C LYS A 400 8.16 -17.01 -13.05
N ARG A 401 8.04 -15.80 -13.61
CA ARG A 401 8.96 -15.30 -14.66
C ARG A 401 10.39 -15.13 -14.14
N ALA A 402 10.54 -14.73 -12.88
CA ALA A 402 11.85 -14.65 -12.26
C ALA A 402 12.48 -16.04 -12.14
N PHE A 403 11.71 -17.05 -11.73
CA PHE A 403 12.13 -18.45 -11.70
C PHE A 403 12.51 -19.00 -13.09
N GLU A 404 11.71 -18.71 -14.11
CA GLU A 404 12.01 -19.15 -15.50
C GLU A 404 13.31 -18.57 -16.03
N ARG A 405 13.69 -17.34 -15.60
CA ARG A 405 14.96 -16.71 -16.00
C ARG A 405 16.19 -17.34 -15.35
N THR A 406 16.02 -17.97 -14.21
CA THR A 406 17.12 -18.60 -13.43
C THR A 406 17.21 -20.11 -13.66
N GLU A 407 16.51 -20.65 -14.66
CA GLU A 407 16.44 -22.08 -15.02
C GLU A 407 15.93 -23.00 -13.88
N HIS A 408 15.35 -22.43 -12.84
CA HIS A 408 14.75 -23.22 -11.77
C HIS A 408 13.35 -23.71 -12.12
N PRO A 409 12.99 -24.93 -11.73
CA PRO A 409 11.70 -25.49 -12.09
C PRO A 409 10.56 -24.80 -11.33
N VAL A 410 9.67 -24.11 -12.07
CA VAL A 410 8.49 -23.38 -11.55
C VAL A 410 7.59 -24.24 -10.68
N PHE A 411 7.53 -25.57 -10.92
CA PHE A 411 6.71 -26.46 -10.11
C PHE A 411 7.17 -26.51 -8.64
N LYS A 412 8.45 -26.24 -8.33
CA LYS A 412 8.93 -26.16 -6.94
C LYS A 412 8.29 -24.98 -6.21
N LEU A 413 8.18 -23.80 -6.86
CA LEU A 413 7.48 -22.65 -6.30
C LEU A 413 6.00 -22.96 -6.03
N ILE A 414 5.32 -23.53 -7.02
CA ILE A 414 3.89 -23.88 -6.91
C ILE A 414 3.69 -24.88 -5.77
N ASN A 415 4.53 -25.90 -5.67
CA ASN A 415 4.44 -26.89 -4.60
C ASN A 415 4.75 -26.31 -3.22
N ALA A 416 5.73 -25.40 -3.14
CA ALA A 416 6.06 -24.72 -1.88
C ALA A 416 4.90 -23.85 -1.37
N LEU A 417 4.16 -23.19 -2.27
CA LEU A 417 3.02 -22.34 -1.93
C LEU A 417 1.73 -23.13 -1.67
N LYS A 418 1.54 -24.27 -2.33
CA LYS A 418 0.30 -25.03 -2.30
C LYS A 418 -0.11 -25.55 -0.91
N ASN A 419 0.83 -25.70 -0.01
CA ASN A 419 0.61 -26.25 1.33
C ASN A 419 0.83 -25.20 2.44
N ARG A 420 0.92 -23.91 2.07
CA ARG A 420 1.17 -22.84 3.03
C ARG A 420 -0.11 -22.11 3.39
N THR A 421 -0.18 -21.65 4.61
CA THR A 421 -1.27 -20.82 5.12
C THR A 421 -1.10 -19.39 4.61
N VAL A 422 -2.16 -18.78 4.09
CA VAL A 422 -2.20 -17.35 3.84
C VAL A 422 -2.51 -16.63 5.14
N ILE A 423 -1.72 -15.61 5.45
CA ILE A 423 -1.94 -14.79 6.63
C ILE A 423 -2.83 -13.62 6.22
N TYR A 424 -3.94 -13.46 6.93
CA TYR A 424 -4.84 -12.32 6.75
C TYR A 424 -4.70 -11.33 7.90
N SER A 425 -4.60 -10.04 7.56
CA SER A 425 -4.50 -8.92 8.48
C SER A 425 -5.42 -7.78 8.06
N GLY A 426 -5.52 -6.75 8.89
CA GLY A 426 -6.36 -5.58 8.65
C GLY A 426 -7.83 -5.78 8.99
N GLY A 427 -8.56 -4.67 9.06
CA GLY A 427 -9.98 -4.67 9.46
C GLY A 427 -10.90 -5.44 8.51
N GLY A 428 -10.57 -5.50 7.22
CA GLY A 428 -11.34 -6.27 6.24
C GLY A 428 -11.20 -7.77 6.43
N SER A 429 -10.12 -8.25 7.02
CA SER A 429 -9.91 -9.68 7.24
C SER A 429 -10.82 -10.28 8.31
N THR A 430 -11.51 -9.43 9.07
CA THR A 430 -12.54 -9.87 10.03
C THR A 430 -13.83 -10.35 9.35
N TYR A 431 -13.99 -10.06 8.05
CA TYR A 431 -15.12 -10.53 7.25
C TYR A 431 -14.71 -11.74 6.43
N ASP A 432 -15.34 -12.90 6.71
CA ASP A 432 -15.04 -14.17 6.03
C ASP A 432 -15.23 -14.05 4.51
N GLU A 433 -16.21 -13.26 4.08
CA GLU A 433 -16.54 -13.03 2.69
C GLU A 433 -15.43 -12.30 1.91
N LEU A 434 -14.50 -11.64 2.60
CA LEU A 434 -13.39 -10.92 1.95
C LEU A 434 -12.11 -11.73 1.87
N ARG A 435 -12.03 -12.87 2.56
CA ARG A 435 -10.90 -13.77 2.43
C ARG A 435 -10.98 -14.49 1.09
N LEU A 436 -9.85 -14.60 0.40
CA LEU A 436 -9.80 -15.37 -0.84
C LEU A 436 -10.19 -16.82 -0.55
N PRO A 437 -11.14 -17.39 -1.30
CA PRO A 437 -11.38 -18.83 -1.29
C PRO A 437 -10.24 -19.52 -2.05
N VAL A 438 -9.01 -19.38 -1.57
CA VAL A 438 -7.88 -20.12 -2.13
C VAL A 438 -7.91 -21.48 -1.46
N ASP A 439 -8.08 -22.53 -2.22
CA ASP A 439 -8.07 -23.90 -1.74
C ASP A 439 -6.94 -24.11 -0.72
N LYS A 440 -7.29 -24.33 0.54
CA LYS A 440 -6.41 -24.63 1.68
C LYS A 440 -5.63 -23.48 2.31
N PHE A 441 -5.93 -22.23 2.01
CA PHE A 441 -5.27 -21.08 2.58
C PHE A 441 -6.27 -20.19 3.29
N SER A 442 -6.52 -20.31 4.56
CA SER A 442 -7.47 -19.40 5.21
C SER A 442 -7.41 -19.38 6.72
N ASP A 443 -6.24 -19.40 7.31
CA ASP A 443 -6.17 -19.15 8.75
C ASP A 443 -5.79 -17.70 9.02
N ILE A 444 -6.62 -17.02 9.78
CA ILE A 444 -6.24 -15.77 10.42
C ILE A 444 -5.32 -16.13 11.57
N MET A 445 -4.09 -15.63 11.52
CA MET A 445 -3.20 -15.76 12.65
C MET A 445 -3.55 -14.72 13.70
N HIS A 446 -3.95 -15.18 14.86
CA HIS A 446 -4.18 -14.32 16.02
C HIS A 446 -2.89 -14.08 16.78
N ILE A 447 -2.74 -12.88 17.33
CA ILE A 447 -1.63 -12.53 18.21
C ILE A 447 -1.70 -13.40 19.45
N ASN A 448 -0.55 -13.96 19.86
CA ASN A 448 -0.49 -14.73 21.10
C ASN A 448 -0.60 -13.79 22.30
N PRO A 449 -1.53 -14.05 23.22
CA PRO A 449 -1.65 -13.27 24.45
C PRO A 449 -0.36 -13.15 25.28
N LYS A 450 0.58 -14.06 25.16
CA LYS A 450 1.89 -13.97 25.85
C LYS A 450 2.71 -12.74 25.49
N VAL A 451 2.52 -12.16 24.30
CA VAL A 451 3.18 -10.91 23.90
C VAL A 451 2.66 -9.72 24.70
N TRP A 452 1.57 -9.91 25.41
CA TRP A 452 0.87 -8.91 26.19
C TRP A 452 1.21 -9.04 27.70
N GLU A 453 2.42 -9.45 28.01
CA GLU A 453 2.87 -9.50 29.41
C GLU A 453 2.66 -8.13 30.06
N GLY A 454 2.04 -8.13 31.23
CA GLY A 454 1.64 -6.90 31.93
C GLY A 454 0.20 -6.43 31.70
N MET A 455 -0.54 -7.06 30.76
CA MET A 455 -1.99 -6.86 30.66
C MET A 455 -2.77 -7.81 31.56
N THR A 456 -3.90 -7.33 32.05
CA THR A 456 -4.86 -8.19 32.77
C THR A 456 -5.53 -9.17 31.81
N ILE A 457 -6.07 -10.28 32.35
CA ILE A 457 -6.81 -11.29 31.55
C ILE A 457 -7.98 -10.60 30.81
N ASP A 458 -8.71 -9.71 31.48
CA ASP A 458 -9.85 -8.99 30.91
C ASP A 458 -9.43 -8.08 29.73
N GLU A 459 -8.26 -7.44 29.81
CA GLU A 459 -7.72 -6.64 28.71
C GLU A 459 -7.33 -7.51 27.51
N ILE A 460 -6.70 -8.66 27.76
CA ILE A 460 -6.36 -9.61 26.69
C ILE A 460 -7.62 -10.09 25.98
N GLU A 461 -8.64 -10.53 26.72
CA GLU A 461 -9.90 -11.00 26.16
C GLU A 461 -10.61 -9.91 25.37
N LYS A 462 -10.57 -8.67 25.85
CA LYS A 462 -11.13 -7.49 25.15
C LYS A 462 -10.46 -7.22 23.80
N TYR A 463 -9.15 -7.46 23.70
CA TYR A 463 -8.39 -7.14 22.49
C TYR A 463 -8.29 -8.31 21.49
N LEU A 464 -8.53 -9.55 21.92
CA LEU A 464 -8.47 -10.71 21.03
C LEU A 464 -9.27 -10.55 19.71
N PRO A 465 -10.51 -10.06 19.71
CA PRO A 465 -11.27 -9.86 18.48
C PRO A 465 -10.66 -8.78 17.55
N LEU A 466 -9.83 -7.90 18.12
CA LEU A 466 -9.19 -6.80 17.39
C LEU A 466 -7.79 -7.16 16.87
N CYS A 467 -7.28 -8.35 17.16
CA CYS A 467 -5.92 -8.76 16.80
C CYS A 467 -5.55 -8.50 15.34
N PRO A 468 -6.39 -8.80 14.33
CA PRO A 468 -6.06 -8.49 12.94
C PRO A 468 -5.91 -6.99 12.67
N ILE A 469 -6.60 -6.15 13.45
CA ILE A 469 -6.61 -4.70 13.29
C ILE A 469 -5.41 -4.03 13.94
N ILE A 470 -4.96 -4.57 15.08
CA ILE A 470 -3.92 -3.96 15.93
C ILE A 470 -2.53 -4.59 15.75
N SER A 471 -2.41 -5.66 14.96
CA SER A 471 -1.16 -6.38 14.75
C SER A 471 -0.04 -5.51 14.21
N THR A 472 -0.34 -4.60 13.29
CA THR A 472 0.63 -3.69 12.70
C THR A 472 1.20 -2.73 13.75
N SER A 473 0.36 -2.10 14.59
CA SER A 473 0.85 -1.21 15.65
C SER A 473 1.65 -1.95 16.71
N LEU A 474 1.29 -3.20 17.03
CA LEU A 474 2.09 -4.04 17.91
C LEU A 474 3.46 -4.37 17.31
N GLY A 475 3.52 -4.77 16.05
CA GLY A 475 4.79 -5.04 15.39
C GLY A 475 5.68 -3.80 15.28
N LEU A 476 5.07 -2.62 15.10
CA LEU A 476 5.77 -1.34 15.12
C LEU A 476 6.27 -0.96 16.52
N SER A 477 5.61 -1.38 17.59
CA SER A 477 6.08 -1.05 18.94
C SER A 477 7.30 -1.88 19.37
N ILE A 478 7.51 -3.07 18.79
CA ILE A 478 8.72 -3.85 19.05
C ILE A 478 9.91 -3.08 18.51
N SER A 479 10.77 -2.59 19.40
CA SER A 479 11.83 -1.66 19.04
C SER A 479 12.90 -2.28 18.15
N GLU A 480 13.37 -1.49 17.18
CA GLU A 480 14.48 -1.78 16.28
C GLU A 480 15.58 -0.75 16.41
N GLN A 481 16.79 -1.10 15.95
CA GLN A 481 17.94 -0.19 15.93
C GLN A 481 17.92 0.71 14.69
N ASP A 482 17.42 0.19 13.58
CA ASP A 482 17.29 0.89 12.31
C ASP A 482 16.02 0.43 11.56
N ASP A 483 15.67 1.13 10.51
CA ASP A 483 14.52 0.83 9.64
C ASP A 483 14.94 0.27 8.28
N ASN A 484 16.09 -0.40 8.23
CA ASN A 484 16.53 -1.11 7.04
C ASN A 484 15.79 -2.44 6.92
N VAL A 485 14.82 -2.48 6.04
CA VAL A 485 14.14 -3.72 5.66
C VAL A 485 14.79 -4.26 4.41
N GLU A 486 15.49 -5.39 4.53
CA GLU A 486 16.06 -6.05 3.38
C GLU A 486 14.95 -6.59 2.47
N LEU A 487 14.87 -6.03 1.27
CA LEU A 487 14.13 -6.64 0.18
C LEU A 487 15.02 -7.73 -0.41
N SER A 488 14.56 -8.96 -0.34
CA SER A 488 15.32 -10.09 -0.85
C SER A 488 15.26 -10.18 -2.36
N THR A 489 16.32 -10.72 -2.93
CA THR A 489 16.39 -11.02 -4.36
C THR A 489 15.73 -12.37 -4.67
N VAL A 490 15.44 -12.60 -5.96
CA VAL A 490 14.94 -13.91 -6.42
C VAL A 490 15.92 -15.03 -6.10
N ASP A 491 17.23 -14.77 -6.14
CA ASP A 491 18.27 -15.77 -5.82
C ASP A 491 18.20 -16.20 -4.35
N ASP A 492 17.83 -15.32 -3.45
CA ASP A 492 17.65 -15.68 -2.04
C ASP A 492 16.42 -16.57 -1.84
N ILE A 493 15.38 -16.42 -2.66
CA ILE A 493 14.24 -17.33 -2.66
C ILE A 493 14.66 -18.78 -2.92
N PHE A 494 15.62 -18.97 -3.83
CA PHE A 494 16.11 -20.31 -4.19
C PHE A 494 16.87 -20.98 -3.05
N LYS A 495 17.73 -20.23 -2.35
CA LYS A 495 18.46 -20.75 -1.18
C LYS A 495 17.49 -21.29 -0.13
N HIS A 496 16.37 -20.60 0.07
CA HIS A 496 15.32 -21.06 1.01
C HIS A 496 14.52 -22.26 0.50
N LEU A 497 14.23 -22.31 -0.78
CA LEU A 497 13.55 -23.45 -1.37
C LEU A 497 14.44 -24.71 -1.34
N GLU A 498 15.74 -24.58 -1.49
CA GLU A 498 16.68 -25.69 -1.40
C GLU A 498 16.83 -26.19 0.04
N GLY A 499 16.82 -25.30 1.05
CA GLY A 499 16.90 -25.66 2.45
C GLY A 499 15.64 -26.32 3.04
N THR A 500 14.47 -26.09 2.44
CA THR A 500 13.20 -26.66 2.88
C THR A 500 12.88 -28.04 2.30
N TYR A 501 13.66 -28.48 1.32
CA TYR A 501 13.55 -29.81 0.72
C TYR A 501 14.71 -30.72 1.16
N GLU A 502 14.85 -31.01 2.44
CA GLU A 502 15.36 -32.31 2.80
C GLU A 502 14.38 -33.34 2.22
N VAL A 503 14.79 -33.92 1.11
CA VAL A 503 14.10 -35.03 0.49
C VAL A 503 14.00 -36.11 1.57
N VAL A 504 12.82 -36.27 2.13
CA VAL A 504 12.50 -37.53 2.77
C VAL A 504 12.55 -38.54 1.63
N GLU A 505 13.71 -39.18 1.46
CA GLU A 505 13.84 -40.33 0.57
C GLU A 505 12.75 -41.30 0.98
N LYS A 506 11.73 -41.46 0.14
CA LYS A 506 10.76 -42.53 0.31
C LYS A 506 11.57 -43.83 0.40
N PRO A 507 11.42 -44.61 1.46
CA PRO A 507 12.12 -45.86 1.56
C PRO A 507 11.85 -46.65 0.29
N LYS A 508 12.94 -47.01 -0.42
CA LYS A 508 12.85 -47.86 -1.61
C LYS A 508 12.04 -49.10 -1.24
N PRO A 509 11.00 -49.47 -2.00
CA PRO A 509 10.27 -50.70 -1.72
C PRO A 509 11.30 -51.85 -1.74
N ARG A 510 11.47 -52.52 -0.62
CA ARG A 510 12.21 -53.77 -0.58
C ARG A 510 11.36 -54.80 -1.34
N TRP A 511 11.75 -55.10 -2.54
CA TRP A 511 11.27 -56.27 -3.22
C TRP A 511 11.87 -57.48 -2.51
N VAL A 512 11.01 -58.28 -1.89
CA VAL A 512 11.31 -59.66 -1.45
C VAL A 512 10.91 -60.57 -2.59
#